data_4c8c89dda0a2280197dacb8e70834fb9
#
_entry.id   4c8c89dda0a2280197dacb8e70834fb9
#
_cell.length_a   1.000
_cell.length_b   1.000
_cell.length_c   1.000
_cell.angle_alpha   90.00
_cell.angle_beta   90.00
_cell.angle_gamma   90.00
#
_symmetry.space_group_name_H-M   'P 1'
#
loop_
_entity.id
_entity.type
_entity.pdbx_description
1 polymer ?
#
loop_
_entity_poly.entity_id
_entity_poly.type
_entity_poly.pdbx_seq_one_letter_code
_entity_poly.pdbx_strand_id
1 'polypeptide(L)'
;MLIKPNRRLTRRVPFNLICLLVMLAASTPAALADELAIWNFNDSDLTVDHGSGTFVSNFNVPNILFAAGTTNNARLGDAAGQSLSLQGGTSTANNGRHITFNVSTLGFSSIVVSLATQGTSTGFNSNQFQYSLDGTTFVNFGSPYTPATAFGSTPLVFSLASIVGLNNNANAAFRIVFNGATSSTGTNRLDNFVVEGTAPESVPEPISAVLLLTGLSGLYGIRKRKRAAK
;
A
#
# COMPACT_ATOMS: atom_id res chain seq x y z
N MET A 1 -3.48 53.32 -67.94
CA MET A 1 -2.70 52.24 -67.29
C MET A 1 -2.97 52.32 -65.79
N LEU A 2 -3.94 51.57 -65.29
CA LEU A 2 -4.39 51.65 -63.88
C LEU A 2 -3.66 50.55 -63.09
N ILE A 3 -2.86 50.95 -62.09
CA ILE A 3 -2.21 50.07 -61.17
C ILE A 3 -3.16 49.71 -60.03
N LYS A 4 -3.52 48.40 -59.85
CA LYS A 4 -4.29 47.88 -58.75
C LYS A 4 -3.47 47.76 -57.47
N PRO A 5 -3.98 48.16 -56.31
CA PRO A 5 -3.29 47.99 -55.07
C PRO A 5 -3.38 46.53 -54.59
N ASN A 6 -2.23 46.00 -54.15
CA ASN A 6 -2.04 44.66 -53.62
C ASN A 6 -2.62 44.56 -52.19
N ARG A 7 -3.73 43.80 -51.97
CA ARG A 7 -4.30 43.53 -50.65
C ARG A 7 -3.50 42.46 -49.97
N ARG A 8 -2.73 42.80 -48.94
CA ARG A 8 -2.15 41.83 -47.99
C ARG A 8 -3.25 41.23 -47.17
N LEU A 9 -3.47 39.90 -47.32
CA LEU A 9 -4.31 39.09 -46.45
C LEU A 9 -3.54 38.84 -45.13
N THR A 10 -3.88 39.55 -44.07
CA THR A 10 -3.49 39.21 -42.73
C THR A 10 -4.28 38.00 -42.25
N ARG A 11 -3.69 36.81 -42.24
CA ARG A 11 -4.28 35.59 -41.59
C ARG A 11 -4.41 35.88 -40.10
N ARG A 12 -5.62 36.14 -39.64
CA ARG A 12 -5.96 36.13 -38.23
C ARG A 12 -6.09 34.68 -37.84
N VAL A 13 -5.13 34.15 -37.04
CA VAL A 13 -5.27 32.85 -36.38
C VAL A 13 -6.39 33.00 -35.34
N PRO A 14 -7.45 32.18 -35.39
CA PRO A 14 -8.55 32.34 -34.45
C PRO A 14 -8.07 32.01 -33.03
N PHE A 15 -8.32 32.93 -32.11
CA PHE A 15 -7.98 32.86 -30.68
C PHE A 15 -8.53 31.62 -29.98
N ASN A 16 -9.55 30.96 -30.55
CA ASN A 16 -10.20 29.77 -30.03
C ASN A 16 -9.37 28.49 -30.16
N LEU A 17 -8.27 28.48 -30.95
CA LEU A 17 -7.44 27.28 -31.13
C LEU A 17 -6.43 27.12 -30.00
N ILE A 18 -6.09 28.20 -29.29
CA ILE A 18 -5.12 28.19 -28.19
C ILE A 18 -5.79 27.69 -26.88
N CYS A 19 -7.07 27.94 -26.67
CA CYS A 19 -7.77 27.45 -25.49
C CYS A 19 -8.03 25.94 -25.51
N LEU A 20 -8.09 25.30 -26.67
CA LEU A 20 -8.37 23.86 -26.79
C LEU A 20 -7.14 22.99 -26.50
N LEU A 21 -5.95 23.53 -26.63
CA LEU A 21 -4.69 22.75 -26.43
C LEU A 21 -4.27 22.65 -24.95
N VAL A 22 -4.85 23.43 -24.04
CA VAL A 22 -4.49 23.46 -22.62
C VAL A 22 -5.32 22.45 -21.79
N MET A 23 -6.41 21.91 -22.34
CA MET A 23 -7.28 20.95 -21.61
C MET A 23 -6.85 19.48 -21.73
N LEU A 24 -5.75 19.15 -22.41
CA LEU A 24 -5.42 17.74 -22.75
C LEU A 24 -4.28 17.12 -21.94
N ALA A 25 -3.91 17.66 -20.80
CA ALA A 25 -2.78 17.11 -20.04
C ALA A 25 -3.00 17.06 -18.52
N ALA A 26 -4.18 16.65 -18.08
CA ALA A 26 -4.37 16.21 -16.70
C ALA A 26 -4.65 14.70 -16.69
N SER A 27 -3.67 13.89 -17.11
CA SER A 27 -3.65 12.50 -16.71
C SER A 27 -3.25 12.50 -15.22
N THR A 28 -4.21 12.30 -14.33
CA THR A 28 -3.88 11.97 -12.94
C THR A 28 -3.10 10.67 -12.96
N PRO A 29 -1.87 10.62 -12.44
CA PRO A 29 -1.19 9.35 -12.25
C PRO A 29 -2.06 8.49 -11.35
N ALA A 30 -2.27 7.22 -11.69
CA ALA A 30 -2.89 6.28 -10.78
C ALA A 30 -2.05 6.25 -9.49
N ALA A 31 -2.69 6.47 -8.34
CA ALA A 31 -2.01 6.36 -7.07
C ALA A 31 -1.52 4.91 -6.93
N LEU A 32 -0.20 4.74 -6.78
CA LEU A 32 0.42 3.44 -6.49
C LEU A 32 0.19 3.11 -5.01
N ALA A 33 0.12 1.82 -4.70
CA ALA A 33 0.14 1.39 -3.32
C ALA A 33 1.54 1.59 -2.75
N ASP A 34 1.61 2.24 -1.58
CA ASP A 34 2.84 2.44 -0.83
C ASP A 34 2.92 1.41 0.31
N GLU A 35 4.11 0.93 0.62
CA GLU A 35 4.39 0.01 1.71
C GLU A 35 4.42 0.79 3.04
N LEU A 36 3.52 0.47 3.97
CA LEU A 36 3.44 1.08 5.29
C LEU A 36 4.34 0.39 6.29
N ALA A 37 4.36 -0.94 6.23
CA ALA A 37 5.19 -1.77 7.11
C ALA A 37 5.45 -3.14 6.49
N ILE A 38 6.68 -3.65 6.67
CA ILE A 38 7.11 -4.97 6.22
C ILE A 38 7.84 -5.68 7.36
N TRP A 39 7.49 -6.95 7.58
CA TRP A 39 8.25 -7.91 8.38
C TRP A 39 8.71 -9.04 7.48
N ASN A 40 9.99 -9.06 7.13
CA ASN A 40 10.60 -10.10 6.30
C ASN A 40 11.28 -11.20 7.15
N PHE A 41 11.45 -10.97 8.47
CA PHE A 41 12.02 -11.89 9.45
C PHE A 41 13.44 -12.40 9.12
N ASN A 42 14.14 -11.79 8.18
CA ASN A 42 15.42 -12.27 7.65
C ASN A 42 16.56 -12.23 8.67
N ASP A 43 16.50 -11.35 9.64
CA ASP A 43 17.45 -11.18 10.73
C ASP A 43 17.11 -12.01 11.98
N SER A 44 16.05 -12.84 11.90
CA SER A 44 15.57 -13.70 12.99
C SER A 44 15.10 -12.92 14.21
N ASP A 45 14.44 -11.80 14.00
CA ASP A 45 13.79 -11.02 15.04
C ASP A 45 12.31 -10.70 14.70
N LEU A 46 11.65 -9.91 15.52
CA LEU A 46 10.23 -9.58 15.41
C LEU A 46 10.02 -8.08 15.20
N THR A 47 11.09 -7.34 14.92
CA THR A 47 11.01 -5.92 14.62
C THR A 47 10.53 -5.68 13.18
N VAL A 48 10.01 -4.50 12.91
CA VAL A 48 9.65 -4.12 11.55
C VAL A 48 10.93 -3.84 10.74
N ASP A 49 11.04 -4.45 9.57
CA ASP A 49 12.22 -4.29 8.69
C ASP A 49 12.13 -3.00 7.87
N HIS A 50 10.93 -2.68 7.35
CA HIS A 50 10.69 -1.46 6.58
C HIS A 50 9.41 -0.77 7.06
N GLY A 51 9.39 0.56 7.01
CA GLY A 51 8.24 1.35 7.44
C GLY A 51 8.15 1.48 8.96
N SER A 52 6.92 1.43 9.51
CA SER A 52 6.68 1.62 10.95
C SER A 52 5.57 0.71 11.47
N GLY A 53 5.83 0.04 12.57
CA GLY A 53 4.86 -0.82 13.22
C GLY A 53 5.44 -1.54 14.43
N THR A 54 4.59 -2.27 15.16
CA THR A 54 5.01 -3.12 16.28
C THR A 54 4.39 -4.49 16.16
N PHE A 55 5.15 -5.51 16.56
CA PHE A 55 4.71 -6.90 16.62
C PHE A 55 4.41 -7.29 18.06
N VAL A 56 3.28 -7.98 18.27
CA VAL A 56 2.88 -8.53 19.57
C VAL A 56 2.42 -9.99 19.36
N SER A 57 2.78 -10.87 20.27
CA SER A 57 2.38 -12.27 20.26
C SER A 57 1.99 -12.73 21.66
N ASN A 58 1.00 -13.61 21.74
CA ASN A 58 0.68 -14.34 22.98
C ASN A 58 1.11 -15.82 22.92
N PHE A 59 1.89 -16.22 21.91
CA PHE A 59 2.51 -17.54 21.87
C PHE A 59 3.49 -17.72 23.04
N ASN A 60 3.66 -18.96 23.48
CA ASN A 60 4.73 -19.30 24.39
C ASN A 60 6.09 -19.05 23.71
N VAL A 61 6.97 -18.28 24.33
CA VAL A 61 8.25 -17.85 23.76
C VAL A 61 9.09 -18.98 23.13
N PRO A 62 9.24 -20.18 23.78
CA PRO A 62 9.98 -21.30 23.19
C PRO A 62 9.41 -21.84 21.88
N ASN A 63 8.18 -21.46 21.52
CA ASN A 63 7.49 -21.90 20.30
C ASN A 63 7.48 -20.83 19.21
N ILE A 64 8.16 -19.71 19.43
CA ILE A 64 8.43 -18.68 18.44
C ILE A 64 9.85 -18.91 17.93
N LEU A 65 9.98 -19.42 16.73
CA LEU A 65 11.24 -19.83 16.10
C LEU A 65 11.40 -19.14 14.75
N PHE A 66 12.59 -19.28 14.17
CA PHE A 66 12.87 -18.87 12.80
C PHE A 66 13.34 -20.07 12.00
N ALA A 67 13.00 -20.09 10.71
CA ALA A 67 13.35 -21.16 9.79
C ALA A 67 13.46 -20.60 8.37
N ALA A 68 13.97 -21.41 7.42
CA ALA A 68 14.13 -20.95 6.03
C ALA A 68 12.88 -20.28 5.47
N GLY A 69 13.04 -19.09 4.93
CA GLY A 69 11.99 -18.25 4.36
C GLY A 69 11.82 -18.44 2.86
N THR A 70 11.22 -17.45 2.20
CA THR A 70 10.90 -17.45 0.78
C THR A 70 10.99 -16.04 0.18
N THR A 71 11.19 -15.95 -1.12
CA THR A 71 11.05 -14.68 -1.87
C THR A 71 9.61 -14.40 -2.28
N ASN A 72 8.65 -15.31 -2.00
CA ASN A 72 7.23 -15.03 -2.26
C ASN A 72 6.77 -13.86 -1.39
N ASN A 73 6.13 -12.87 -2.00
CA ASN A 73 5.73 -11.60 -1.37
C ASN A 73 6.89 -10.70 -0.89
N ALA A 74 8.15 -11.03 -1.20
CA ALA A 74 9.29 -10.16 -0.87
C ALA A 74 9.15 -8.79 -1.55
N ARG A 75 9.60 -7.75 -0.86
CA ARG A 75 9.61 -6.37 -1.34
C ARG A 75 11.05 -5.85 -1.38
N LEU A 76 11.26 -4.76 -2.09
CA LEU A 76 12.53 -4.02 -2.11
C LEU A 76 13.76 -4.86 -2.49
N GLY A 77 13.55 -6.06 -3.08
CA GLY A 77 14.63 -6.96 -3.45
C GLY A 77 15.13 -7.86 -2.30
N ASP A 78 14.36 -7.99 -1.22
CA ASP A 78 14.70 -8.84 -0.08
C ASP A 78 14.93 -10.31 -0.49
N ALA A 79 15.96 -10.92 0.11
CA ALA A 79 16.27 -12.33 -0.09
C ALA A 79 15.26 -13.23 0.63
N ALA A 80 15.28 -14.52 0.33
CA ALA A 80 14.42 -15.51 0.99
C ALA A 80 14.68 -15.64 2.51
N GLY A 81 15.91 -15.46 2.95
CA GLY A 81 16.35 -15.40 4.35
C GLY A 81 15.68 -16.37 5.31
N GLN A 82 15.12 -15.81 6.39
CA GLN A 82 14.38 -16.54 7.43
C GLN A 82 12.87 -16.20 7.36
N SER A 83 12.06 -17.03 8.01
CA SER A 83 10.64 -16.83 8.23
C SER A 83 10.29 -17.04 9.70
N LEU A 84 9.27 -16.36 10.20
CA LEU A 84 8.70 -16.64 11.50
C LEU A 84 8.05 -18.03 11.53
N SER A 85 8.46 -18.91 12.45
CA SER A 85 7.96 -20.28 12.57
C SER A 85 7.30 -20.48 13.93
N LEU A 86 5.99 -20.69 13.94
CA LEU A 86 5.18 -20.85 15.14
C LEU A 86 4.83 -22.33 15.34
N GLN A 87 5.07 -22.87 16.56
CA GLN A 87 4.80 -24.28 16.88
C GLN A 87 3.54 -24.46 17.72
N GLY A 88 2.92 -25.65 17.62
CA GLY A 88 1.73 -26.04 18.37
C GLY A 88 1.90 -26.01 19.90
N GLY A 89 3.13 -26.21 20.37
CA GLY A 89 3.47 -26.21 21.78
C GLY A 89 2.99 -27.48 22.52
N THR A 90 3.45 -27.66 23.75
CA THR A 90 3.13 -28.84 24.57
C THR A 90 1.59 -29.03 24.64
N SER A 91 1.14 -30.24 24.32
CA SER A 91 -0.29 -30.58 24.24
C SER A 91 -1.11 -29.62 23.34
N THR A 92 -0.47 -29.07 22.31
CA THR A 92 -1.08 -28.09 21.38
C THR A 92 -1.62 -26.81 22.05
N ALA A 93 -0.98 -26.40 23.15
CA ALA A 93 -1.40 -25.25 23.97
C ALA A 93 -1.40 -23.90 23.24
N ASN A 94 -0.81 -23.86 22.03
CA ASN A 94 -0.80 -22.65 21.19
C ASN A 94 -2.01 -22.56 20.24
N ASN A 95 -2.91 -23.54 20.22
CA ASN A 95 -4.19 -23.37 19.58
C ASN A 95 -4.99 -22.22 20.25
N GLY A 96 -5.56 -21.34 19.45
CA GLY A 96 -6.21 -20.10 19.90
C GLY A 96 -5.26 -18.93 20.17
N ARG A 97 -3.95 -19.14 20.05
CA ARG A 97 -2.95 -18.06 20.15
C ARG A 97 -2.89 -17.22 18.89
N HIS A 98 -2.35 -16.02 19.01
CA HIS A 98 -2.33 -15.06 17.92
C HIS A 98 -1.01 -14.27 17.87
N ILE A 99 -0.75 -13.71 16.70
CA ILE A 99 0.21 -12.64 16.47
C ILE A 99 -0.54 -11.41 15.99
N THR A 100 -0.06 -10.23 16.33
CA THR A 100 -0.68 -8.96 15.99
C THR A 100 0.38 -7.98 15.49
N PHE A 101 0.09 -7.32 14.40
CA PHE A 101 0.87 -6.26 13.77
C PHE A 101 0.09 -4.96 13.94
N ASN A 102 0.61 -4.02 14.74
CA ASN A 102 0.02 -2.70 14.91
C ASN A 102 0.69 -1.76 13.89
N VAL A 103 -0.08 -1.20 12.98
CA VAL A 103 0.42 -0.34 11.90
C VAL A 103 -0.49 0.86 11.75
N SER A 104 0.06 2.06 11.91
CA SER A 104 -0.69 3.29 11.61
C SER A 104 -0.92 3.40 10.10
N THR A 105 -2.16 3.62 9.70
CA THR A 105 -2.55 3.89 8.32
C THR A 105 -2.84 5.36 8.06
N LEU A 106 -2.35 6.25 8.93
CA LEU A 106 -2.52 7.71 8.78
C LEU A 106 -2.01 8.17 7.40
N GLY A 107 -2.82 8.93 6.70
CA GLY A 107 -2.52 9.41 5.36
C GLY A 107 -2.74 8.39 4.25
N PHE A 108 -3.25 7.19 4.53
CA PHE A 108 -3.47 6.14 3.55
C PHE A 108 -4.91 5.64 3.55
N SER A 109 -5.32 5.09 2.41
CA SER A 109 -6.62 4.45 2.17
C SER A 109 -6.44 3.12 1.44
N SER A 110 -7.53 2.39 1.21
CA SER A 110 -7.52 1.14 0.43
C SER A 110 -6.48 0.13 0.93
N ILE A 111 -6.46 -0.11 2.23
CA ILE A 111 -5.46 -0.95 2.91
C ILE A 111 -5.52 -2.39 2.39
N VAL A 112 -4.35 -2.95 2.13
CA VAL A 112 -4.14 -4.34 1.75
C VAL A 112 -3.09 -4.95 2.68
N VAL A 113 -3.35 -6.18 3.15
CA VAL A 113 -2.37 -6.98 3.88
C VAL A 113 -2.05 -8.23 3.07
N SER A 114 -0.78 -8.54 2.92
CA SER A 114 -0.33 -9.73 2.21
C SER A 114 0.83 -10.42 2.93
N LEU A 115 0.94 -11.73 2.75
CA LEU A 115 2.03 -12.53 3.34
C LEU A 115 2.25 -13.83 2.58
N ALA A 116 3.44 -14.40 2.69
CA ALA A 116 3.70 -15.79 2.36
C ALA A 116 3.45 -16.68 3.58
N THR A 117 2.84 -17.84 3.38
CA THR A 117 2.59 -18.78 4.49
C THR A 117 2.77 -20.23 4.06
N GLN A 118 3.26 -21.05 5.00
CA GLN A 118 3.48 -22.49 4.86
C GLN A 118 3.12 -23.18 6.18
N GLY A 119 2.49 -24.36 6.14
CA GLY A 119 2.23 -25.19 7.32
C GLY A 119 2.78 -26.60 7.19
N THR A 120 2.90 -27.32 8.30
CA THR A 120 3.09 -28.78 8.28
C THR A 120 1.73 -29.47 8.41
N SER A 121 1.68 -30.76 8.05
CA SER A 121 0.44 -31.55 8.14
C SER A 121 -0.14 -31.65 9.55
N THR A 122 0.65 -31.45 10.57
CA THR A 122 0.26 -31.44 11.99
C THR A 122 0.28 -30.04 12.62
N GLY A 123 0.57 -29.02 11.82
CA GLY A 123 0.57 -27.61 12.22
C GLY A 123 -0.82 -26.99 12.28
N PHE A 124 -0.88 -25.67 12.37
CA PHE A 124 -2.13 -24.94 12.41
C PHE A 124 -2.83 -24.97 11.05
N ASN A 125 -3.97 -25.61 10.95
CA ASN A 125 -4.72 -25.80 9.72
C ASN A 125 -6.02 -24.97 9.63
N SER A 126 -6.25 -24.11 10.63
CA SER A 126 -7.41 -23.21 10.68
C SER A 126 -6.98 -21.85 11.24
N ASN A 127 -6.49 -20.99 10.36
CA ASN A 127 -5.97 -19.67 10.74
C ASN A 127 -6.98 -18.59 10.36
N GLN A 128 -7.33 -17.71 11.30
CA GLN A 128 -8.30 -16.64 11.09
C GLN A 128 -7.58 -15.29 11.03
N PHE A 129 -7.68 -14.61 9.90
CA PHE A 129 -7.25 -13.22 9.80
C PHE A 129 -8.30 -12.29 10.41
N GLN A 130 -7.84 -11.29 11.15
CA GLN A 130 -8.66 -10.29 11.82
C GLN A 130 -8.04 -8.90 11.61
N TYR A 131 -8.88 -7.87 11.70
CA TYR A 131 -8.44 -6.48 11.76
C TYR A 131 -9.03 -5.78 12.98
N SER A 132 -8.45 -4.68 13.38
CA SER A 132 -8.92 -3.80 14.46
C SER A 132 -8.85 -2.34 14.02
N LEU A 133 -9.83 -1.54 14.46
CA LEU A 133 -9.87 -0.10 14.24
C LEU A 133 -9.34 0.69 15.44
N ASP A 134 -9.22 0.05 16.61
CA ASP A 134 -8.85 0.66 17.89
C ASP A 134 -7.60 0.02 18.53
N GLY A 135 -6.99 -0.98 17.85
CA GLY A 135 -5.87 -1.77 18.34
C GLY A 135 -6.21 -2.82 19.39
N THR A 136 -7.45 -2.90 19.83
CA THR A 136 -7.90 -3.74 20.95
C THR A 136 -9.06 -4.69 20.59
N THR A 137 -10.04 -4.19 19.87
CA THR A 137 -11.23 -4.95 19.44
C THR A 137 -11.01 -5.52 18.04
N PHE A 138 -10.99 -6.85 17.91
CA PHE A 138 -10.70 -7.54 16.66
C PHE A 138 -11.94 -8.15 16.01
N VAL A 139 -12.04 -7.94 14.69
CA VAL A 139 -13.13 -8.43 13.83
C VAL A 139 -12.59 -9.44 12.83
N ASN A 140 -13.24 -10.59 12.67
CA ASN A 140 -12.87 -11.57 11.65
C ASN A 140 -13.03 -10.98 10.25
N PHE A 141 -12.07 -11.25 9.38
CA PHE A 141 -12.12 -10.90 7.96
C PHE A 141 -11.98 -12.18 7.12
N GLY A 142 -12.97 -12.44 6.30
CA GLY A 142 -13.03 -13.67 5.50
C GLY A 142 -13.21 -14.94 6.35
N SER A 143 -13.11 -16.07 5.70
CA SER A 143 -13.12 -17.39 6.34
C SER A 143 -11.73 -17.80 6.81
N PRO A 144 -11.60 -18.69 7.81
CA PRO A 144 -10.31 -19.26 8.16
C PRO A 144 -9.64 -19.94 6.95
N TYR A 145 -8.33 -19.88 6.89
CA TYR A 145 -7.52 -20.49 5.83
C TYR A 145 -6.61 -21.59 6.38
N THR A 146 -6.28 -22.54 5.51
CA THR A 146 -5.29 -23.59 5.77
C THR A 146 -4.04 -23.32 4.94
N PRO A 147 -2.86 -23.15 5.55
CA PRO A 147 -1.62 -23.00 4.80
C PRO A 147 -1.30 -24.26 4.00
N ALA A 148 -0.73 -24.10 2.81
CA ALA A 148 -0.14 -25.20 2.06
C ALA A 148 1.11 -25.75 2.77
N THR A 149 1.53 -26.97 2.43
CA THR A 149 2.70 -27.60 3.05
C THR A 149 4.05 -27.07 2.53
N ALA A 150 4.01 -26.19 1.54
CA ALA A 150 5.17 -25.46 1.03
C ALA A 150 4.77 -24.01 0.79
N PHE A 151 5.73 -23.08 0.80
CA PHE A 151 5.49 -21.72 0.33
C PHE A 151 5.06 -21.77 -1.15
N GLY A 152 3.90 -21.18 -1.45
CA GLY A 152 3.37 -21.08 -2.79
C GLY A 152 4.13 -20.05 -3.64
N SER A 153 3.73 -19.93 -4.92
CA SER A 153 4.24 -18.87 -5.79
C SER A 153 3.45 -17.57 -5.69
N THR A 154 2.27 -17.59 -5.05
CA THR A 154 1.41 -16.43 -4.84
C THR A 154 1.20 -16.19 -3.35
N PRO A 155 1.24 -14.92 -2.90
CA PRO A 155 0.96 -14.60 -1.51
C PRO A 155 -0.52 -14.80 -1.16
N LEU A 156 -0.79 -14.96 0.12
CA LEU A 156 -2.12 -14.78 0.69
C LEU A 156 -2.39 -13.27 0.80
N VAL A 157 -3.53 -12.82 0.28
CA VAL A 157 -3.88 -11.39 0.21
C VAL A 157 -5.23 -11.14 0.87
N PHE A 158 -5.28 -10.14 1.74
CA PHE A 158 -6.48 -9.60 2.37
C PHE A 158 -6.70 -8.16 1.90
N SER A 159 -7.63 -7.97 0.96
CA SER A 159 -8.01 -6.64 0.49
C SER A 159 -9.04 -6.02 1.44
N LEU A 160 -8.59 -5.07 2.24
CA LEU A 160 -9.40 -4.38 3.25
C LEU A 160 -9.96 -3.04 2.75
N ALA A 161 -9.92 -2.77 1.45
CA ALA A 161 -10.34 -1.50 0.84
C ALA A 161 -11.80 -1.13 1.19
N SER A 162 -12.67 -2.12 1.42
CA SER A 162 -14.06 -1.90 1.82
C SER A 162 -14.24 -1.50 3.30
N ILE A 163 -13.20 -1.63 4.12
CA ILE A 163 -13.23 -1.30 5.56
C ILE A 163 -12.79 0.15 5.74
N VAL A 164 -13.71 1.08 5.50
CA VAL A 164 -13.44 2.53 5.52
C VAL A 164 -12.81 3.01 6.82
N GLY A 165 -13.14 2.39 7.96
CA GLY A 165 -12.55 2.72 9.27
C GLY A 165 -11.04 2.43 9.38
N LEU A 166 -10.45 1.67 8.46
CA LEU A 166 -9.00 1.48 8.38
C LEU A 166 -8.30 2.61 7.61
N ASN A 167 -9.02 3.45 6.90
CA ASN A 167 -8.43 4.58 6.19
C ASN A 167 -8.04 5.68 7.18
N ASN A 168 -6.83 6.23 7.02
CA ASN A 168 -6.34 7.33 7.84
C ASN A 168 -6.48 7.07 9.35
N ASN A 169 -6.11 5.86 9.81
CA ASN A 169 -6.32 5.39 11.18
C ASN A 169 -4.98 5.17 11.90
N ALA A 170 -4.77 5.89 13.02
CA ALA A 170 -3.55 5.78 13.81
C ALA A 170 -3.45 4.47 14.61
N ASN A 171 -4.58 3.80 14.87
CA ASN A 171 -4.70 2.66 15.78
C ASN A 171 -5.04 1.35 15.05
N ALA A 172 -4.85 1.28 13.75
CA ALA A 172 -5.11 0.08 12.98
C ALA A 172 -4.21 -1.07 13.44
N ALA A 173 -4.78 -2.28 13.50
CA ALA A 173 -4.02 -3.48 13.81
C ALA A 173 -4.54 -4.68 13.01
N PHE A 174 -3.62 -5.59 12.68
CA PHE A 174 -3.89 -6.80 11.92
C PHE A 174 -3.41 -8.01 12.71
N ARG A 175 -4.28 -9.04 12.81
CA ARG A 175 -4.04 -10.21 13.67
C ARG A 175 -4.28 -11.49 12.90
N ILE A 176 -3.49 -12.51 13.21
CA ILE A 176 -3.76 -13.89 12.79
C ILE A 176 -3.92 -14.73 14.06
N VAL A 177 -5.07 -15.41 14.18
CA VAL A 177 -5.34 -16.40 15.22
C VAL A 177 -5.10 -17.78 14.64
N PHE A 178 -4.35 -18.63 15.36
CA PHE A 178 -3.89 -19.92 14.90
C PHE A 178 -4.64 -21.05 15.63
N ASN A 179 -5.23 -21.98 14.87
CA ASN A 179 -5.93 -23.14 15.38
C ASN A 179 -5.66 -24.39 14.57
N GLY A 180 -6.00 -25.56 15.14
CA GLY A 180 -6.00 -26.84 14.44
C GLY A 180 -4.65 -27.54 14.43
N ALA A 181 -3.66 -27.09 15.19
CA ALA A 181 -2.45 -27.88 15.42
C ALA A 181 -2.78 -29.19 16.15
N THR A 182 -2.23 -30.30 15.66
CA THR A 182 -2.42 -31.65 16.22
C THR A 182 -1.15 -32.22 16.84
N SER A 183 -0.01 -31.51 16.69
CA SER A 183 1.28 -31.87 17.28
C SER A 183 1.94 -30.68 17.96
N SER A 184 2.69 -30.92 19.01
CA SER A 184 3.51 -29.90 19.69
C SER A 184 4.56 -29.25 18.79
N THR A 185 5.08 -30.03 17.84
CA THR A 185 6.10 -29.60 16.87
C THR A 185 5.51 -29.23 15.50
N GLY A 186 4.19 -29.38 15.33
CA GLY A 186 3.51 -28.93 14.12
C GLY A 186 3.68 -27.43 13.94
N THR A 187 4.08 -26.98 12.76
CA THR A 187 4.45 -25.58 12.52
C THR A 187 3.56 -24.88 11.53
N ASN A 188 3.45 -23.55 11.70
CA ASN A 188 3.09 -22.63 10.65
C ASN A 188 4.20 -21.60 10.48
N ARG A 189 4.63 -21.34 9.26
CA ARG A 189 5.59 -20.30 8.90
C ARG A 189 4.88 -19.13 8.23
N LEU A 190 5.31 -17.93 8.59
CA LEU A 190 4.92 -16.69 7.95
C LEU A 190 6.17 -15.97 7.48
N ASP A 191 6.07 -15.38 6.31
CA ASP A 191 7.18 -14.62 5.74
C ASP A 191 6.63 -13.44 4.94
N ASN A 192 7.45 -12.39 4.85
CA ASN A 192 7.13 -11.20 4.05
C ASN A 192 5.71 -10.68 4.34
N PHE A 193 5.40 -10.44 5.62
CA PHE A 193 4.14 -9.81 6.02
C PHE A 193 4.21 -8.32 5.65
N VAL A 194 3.33 -7.90 4.75
CA VAL A 194 3.32 -6.55 4.17
C VAL A 194 1.97 -5.89 4.42
N VAL A 195 2.00 -4.64 4.86
CA VAL A 195 0.84 -3.75 4.90
C VAL A 195 1.07 -2.63 3.89
N GLU A 196 0.15 -2.51 2.96
CA GLU A 196 0.16 -1.51 1.89
C GLU A 196 -1.09 -0.63 1.97
N GLY A 197 -0.97 0.60 1.47
CA GLY A 197 -2.09 1.52 1.35
C GLY A 197 -1.88 2.49 0.21
N THR A 198 -2.95 3.10 -0.25
CA THR A 198 -2.91 4.12 -1.30
C THR A 198 -2.80 5.49 -0.64
N ALA A 199 -1.72 6.23 -0.91
CA ALA A 199 -1.58 7.62 -0.50
C ALA A 199 -2.65 8.49 -1.21
N PRO A 200 -3.10 9.61 -0.60
CA PRO A 200 -3.93 10.58 -1.29
C PRO A 200 -3.22 11.06 -2.56
N GLU A 201 -3.96 11.14 -3.66
CA GLU A 201 -3.41 11.77 -4.86
C GLU A 201 -2.94 13.18 -4.50
N SER A 202 -1.70 13.51 -4.83
CA SER A 202 -1.23 14.88 -4.80
C SER A 202 -2.08 15.66 -5.80
N VAL A 203 -3.03 16.47 -5.29
CA VAL A 203 -3.81 17.36 -6.16
C VAL A 203 -2.79 18.26 -6.87
N PRO A 204 -2.66 18.18 -8.20
CA PRO A 204 -1.77 19.08 -8.93
C PRO A 204 -2.14 20.50 -8.54
N GLU A 205 -1.14 21.34 -8.23
CA GLU A 205 -1.37 22.74 -7.90
C GLU A 205 -2.36 23.33 -8.91
N PRO A 206 -3.45 23.97 -8.45
CA PRO A 206 -4.52 24.35 -9.33
C PRO A 206 -3.96 25.17 -10.47
N ILE A 207 -4.44 24.90 -11.67
CA ILE A 207 -4.16 25.64 -12.91
C ILE A 207 -4.19 27.18 -12.73
N SER A 208 -4.69 27.64 -11.59
CA SER A 208 -4.59 29.01 -11.08
C SER A 208 -3.16 29.59 -11.13
N ALA A 209 -2.11 28.81 -10.88
CA ALA A 209 -0.74 29.32 -11.00
C ALA A 209 -0.35 29.56 -12.46
N VAL A 210 -0.79 28.65 -13.36
CA VAL A 210 -0.58 28.80 -14.81
C VAL A 210 -1.46 29.91 -15.36
N LEU A 211 -2.72 30.03 -14.89
CA LEU A 211 -3.64 31.12 -15.23
C LEU A 211 -3.15 32.49 -14.73
N LEU A 212 -2.56 32.53 -13.54
CA LEU A 212 -1.96 33.77 -13.01
C LEU A 212 -0.77 34.21 -13.85
N LEU A 213 0.13 33.29 -14.22
CA LEU A 213 1.30 33.57 -15.06
C LEU A 213 0.90 33.98 -16.48
N THR A 214 -0.08 33.32 -17.07
CA THR A 214 -0.60 33.67 -18.42
C THR A 214 -1.39 34.98 -18.40
N GLY A 215 -2.16 35.24 -17.33
CA GLY A 215 -2.86 36.52 -17.11
C GLY A 215 -1.88 37.70 -16.97
N LEU A 216 -0.84 37.55 -16.15
CA LEU A 216 0.20 38.58 -15.97
C LEU A 216 1.01 38.85 -17.24
N SER A 217 1.37 37.80 -18.00
CA SER A 217 2.06 37.97 -19.29
C SER A 217 1.18 38.65 -20.36
N GLY A 218 -0.11 38.35 -20.36
CA GLY A 218 -1.11 39.03 -21.22
C GLY A 218 -1.23 40.52 -20.91
N LEU A 219 -1.33 40.87 -19.62
CA LEU A 219 -1.38 42.27 -19.16
C LEU A 219 -0.09 43.06 -19.49
N TYR A 220 1.08 42.41 -19.35
CA TYR A 220 2.35 43.00 -19.74
C TYR A 220 2.43 43.28 -21.22
N GLY A 221 1.98 42.36 -22.07
CA GLY A 221 1.94 42.51 -23.53
C GLY A 221 1.01 43.66 -23.97
N ILE A 222 -0.16 43.83 -23.33
CA ILE A 222 -1.10 44.95 -23.60
C ILE A 222 -0.45 46.31 -23.23
N ARG A 223 0.22 46.38 -22.08
CA ARG A 223 0.89 47.62 -21.60
C ARG A 223 2.00 48.06 -22.54
N LYS A 224 2.77 47.10 -23.07
CA LYS A 224 3.89 47.39 -24.02
C LYS A 224 3.35 47.93 -25.35
N ARG A 225 2.23 47.38 -25.87
CA ARG A 225 1.62 47.86 -27.10
C ARG A 225 1.07 49.27 -26.98
N LYS A 226 0.49 49.69 -25.83
CA LYS A 226 -0.01 51.03 -25.60
C LYS A 226 1.10 52.09 -25.48
N ARG A 227 2.32 51.69 -25.09
CA ARG A 227 3.52 52.61 -25.05
C ARG A 227 4.17 52.78 -26.40
N ALA A 228 4.04 51.86 -27.34
CA ALA A 228 4.61 51.96 -28.68
C ALA A 228 3.71 52.71 -29.68
N ALA A 229 2.50 53.04 -29.28
CA ALA A 229 1.49 53.75 -30.09
C ALA A 229 1.33 55.26 -29.71
N LYS A 230 2.20 55.79 -28.85
CA LYS A 230 2.39 57.20 -28.57
C LYS A 230 3.78 57.65 -29.08
#